data_8b5b9c032791853bc5c82d5f3c3efdb9
#
_entry.id   8b5b9c032791853bc5c82d5f3c3efdb9
#
_cell.length_a   1.000
_cell.length_b   1.000
_cell.length_c   1.000
_cell.angle_alpha   90.00
_cell.angle_beta   90.00
_cell.angle_gamma   90.00
#
_symmetry.space_group_name_H-M   'P 1'
#
loop_
_entity.id
_entity.type
_entity.pdbx_description
1 polymer ?
#
loop_
_entity_poly.entity_id
_entity_poly.type
_entity_poly.pdbx_seq_one_letter_code
_entity_poly.pdbx_strand_id
1 'polypeptide(L)'
;ERSVSISYSKGQATITLKTDKATASAISRHIDKAARKKNITKSEALEALIFNRTQTKVVINTYAAGDDTSRVYIPSAGWCVLTEHLSNYSMTRELCPEETSSYVPTEQIRTWVHGRDATCRWPGCSMPAHYCQLDHRVEYADGGPTSVDNLVTLCQHHHNVKTDGRARYIMDPITGDVAWLFSDGTFEIDR
;
A
#
# COMPACT_ATOMS: atom_id res chain seq x y z
N GLU A 1 -29.25 -2.33 -6.32
CA GLU A 1 -27.87 -2.16 -6.77
C GLU A 1 -26.97 -3.14 -6.02
N ARG A 2 -26.10 -3.87 -6.73
CA ARG A 2 -25.14 -4.82 -6.15
C ARG A 2 -23.79 -4.16 -6.06
N SER A 3 -23.13 -4.23 -4.90
CA SER A 3 -21.80 -3.63 -4.71
C SER A 3 -20.99 -4.38 -3.67
N VAL A 4 -19.67 -4.26 -3.78
CA VAL A 4 -18.72 -4.70 -2.75
C VAL A 4 -17.90 -3.47 -2.35
N SER A 5 -17.73 -3.26 -1.06
CA SER A 5 -16.86 -2.23 -0.52
C SER A 5 -15.95 -2.80 0.58
N ILE A 6 -14.75 -2.26 0.68
CA ILE A 6 -13.78 -2.62 1.71
C ILE A 6 -13.40 -1.33 2.43
N SER A 7 -13.43 -1.36 3.76
CA SER A 7 -12.97 -0.27 4.60
C SER A 7 -11.96 -0.78 5.64
N TYR A 8 -10.98 0.05 5.96
CA TYR A 8 -9.91 -0.27 6.90
C TYR A 8 -9.97 0.69 8.09
N SER A 9 -9.89 0.17 9.30
CA SER A 9 -9.88 0.99 10.52
C SER A 9 -9.22 0.24 11.67
N LYS A 10 -8.29 0.90 12.38
CA LYS A 10 -7.67 0.40 13.63
C LYS A 10 -7.18 -1.05 13.56
N GLY A 11 -6.51 -1.43 12.48
CA GLY A 11 -5.97 -2.78 12.27
C GLY A 11 -6.99 -3.83 11.88
N GLN A 12 -8.23 -3.43 11.56
CA GLN A 12 -9.28 -4.31 11.05
C GLN A 12 -9.71 -3.89 9.65
N ALA A 13 -10.16 -4.86 8.87
CA ALA A 13 -10.81 -4.61 7.59
C ALA A 13 -12.26 -5.10 7.65
N THR A 14 -13.18 -4.31 7.08
CA THR A 14 -14.58 -4.67 6.93
C THR A 14 -14.91 -4.82 5.45
N ILE A 15 -15.36 -6.00 5.04
CA ILE A 15 -15.86 -6.26 3.69
C ILE A 15 -17.37 -6.27 3.74
N THR A 16 -17.99 -5.38 2.98
CA THR A 16 -19.46 -5.28 2.89
C THR A 16 -19.92 -5.65 1.49
N LEU A 17 -20.77 -6.67 1.40
CA LEU A 17 -21.45 -7.06 0.18
C LEU A 17 -22.91 -6.60 0.25
N LYS A 18 -23.32 -5.73 -0.67
CA LYS A 18 -24.74 -5.40 -0.89
C LYS A 18 -25.27 -6.24 -2.04
N THR A 19 -26.34 -7.02 -1.79
CA THR A 19 -26.98 -7.89 -2.77
C THR A 19 -28.45 -8.10 -2.42
N ASP A 20 -29.21 -8.80 -3.26
CA ASP A 20 -30.59 -9.16 -2.98
C ASP A 20 -30.68 -10.20 -1.83
N LYS A 21 -31.87 -10.27 -1.20
CA LYS A 21 -32.12 -11.14 -0.04
C LYS A 21 -31.90 -12.63 -0.33
N ALA A 22 -32.26 -13.09 -1.52
CA ALA A 22 -32.12 -14.50 -1.89
C ALA A 22 -30.64 -14.90 -2.02
N THR A 23 -29.83 -14.07 -2.70
CA THR A 23 -28.40 -14.24 -2.82
C THR A 23 -27.70 -14.18 -1.46
N ALA A 24 -28.04 -13.20 -0.61
CA ALA A 24 -27.49 -13.10 0.74
C ALA A 24 -27.77 -14.35 1.58
N SER A 25 -29.02 -14.87 1.53
CA SER A 25 -29.42 -16.11 2.21
C SER A 25 -28.64 -17.32 1.69
N ALA A 26 -28.46 -17.44 0.38
CA ALA A 26 -27.71 -18.53 -0.21
C ALA A 26 -26.23 -18.51 0.21
N ILE A 27 -25.60 -17.32 0.20
CA ILE A 27 -24.21 -17.13 0.65
C ILE A 27 -24.09 -17.52 2.13
N SER A 28 -24.98 -17.01 3.00
CA SER A 28 -24.95 -17.33 4.44
C SER A 28 -25.03 -18.82 4.69
N ARG A 29 -25.97 -19.53 4.03
CA ARG A 29 -26.10 -21.00 4.17
C ARG A 29 -24.87 -21.75 3.70
N HIS A 30 -24.22 -21.25 2.64
CA HIS A 30 -23.03 -21.88 2.10
C HIS A 30 -21.85 -21.77 3.07
N ILE A 31 -21.68 -20.58 3.68
CA ILE A 31 -20.70 -20.33 4.73
C ILE A 31 -20.97 -21.21 5.94
N ASP A 32 -22.21 -21.25 6.42
CA ASP A 32 -22.62 -22.09 7.58
C ASP A 32 -22.34 -23.57 7.36
N LYS A 33 -22.65 -24.08 6.17
CA LYS A 33 -22.37 -25.48 5.80
C LYS A 33 -20.87 -25.77 5.77
N ALA A 34 -20.07 -24.85 5.22
CA ALA A 34 -18.61 -24.99 5.17
C ALA A 34 -17.99 -24.94 6.57
N ALA A 35 -18.42 -24.00 7.41
CA ALA A 35 -17.97 -23.85 8.79
C ALA A 35 -18.23 -25.11 9.62
N ARG A 36 -19.47 -25.65 9.59
CA ARG A 36 -19.82 -26.88 10.28
C ARG A 36 -19.05 -28.10 9.80
N LYS A 37 -18.87 -28.25 8.47
CA LYS A 37 -18.16 -29.40 7.89
C LYS A 37 -16.68 -29.44 8.30
N LYS A 38 -16.03 -28.28 8.47
CA LYS A 38 -14.62 -28.16 8.82
C LYS A 38 -14.37 -27.85 10.31
N ASN A 39 -15.43 -27.65 11.09
CA ASN A 39 -15.37 -27.21 12.49
C ASN A 39 -14.53 -25.93 12.69
N ILE A 40 -14.77 -24.93 11.87
CA ILE A 40 -14.11 -23.64 11.86
C ILE A 40 -15.12 -22.49 11.99
N THR A 41 -14.66 -21.28 12.23
CA THR A 41 -15.51 -20.09 12.29
C THR A 41 -16.11 -19.75 10.90
N LYS A 42 -17.16 -18.93 10.89
CA LYS A 42 -17.77 -18.46 9.64
C LYS A 42 -16.79 -17.59 8.83
N SER A 43 -15.93 -16.81 9.49
CA SER A 43 -14.89 -16.01 8.84
C SER A 43 -13.89 -16.90 8.09
N GLU A 44 -13.32 -17.89 8.78
CA GLU A 44 -12.40 -18.85 8.19
C GLU A 44 -13.05 -19.65 7.05
N ALA A 45 -14.33 -20.02 7.20
CA ALA A 45 -15.07 -20.70 6.14
C ALA A 45 -15.28 -19.81 4.91
N LEU A 46 -15.57 -18.52 5.10
CA LEU A 46 -15.71 -17.56 4.01
C LEU A 46 -14.38 -17.36 3.30
N GLU A 47 -13.28 -17.16 4.02
CA GLU A 47 -11.93 -17.06 3.46
C GLU A 47 -11.58 -18.29 2.63
N ALA A 48 -11.78 -19.50 3.17
CA ALA A 48 -11.53 -20.75 2.46
C ALA A 48 -12.36 -20.87 1.18
N LEU A 49 -13.63 -20.45 1.20
CA LEU A 49 -14.51 -20.47 0.04
C LEU A 49 -14.04 -19.49 -1.06
N ILE A 50 -13.56 -18.32 -0.68
CA ILE A 50 -13.06 -17.31 -1.60
C ILE A 50 -11.74 -17.80 -2.24
N PHE A 51 -10.77 -18.20 -1.43
CA PHE A 51 -9.43 -18.55 -1.90
C PHE A 51 -9.36 -19.91 -2.63
N ASN A 52 -10.19 -20.88 -2.26
CA ASN A 52 -10.16 -22.22 -2.88
C ASN A 52 -10.96 -22.36 -4.18
N ARG A 53 -11.81 -21.39 -4.54
CA ARG A 53 -12.67 -21.49 -5.74
C ARG A 53 -12.21 -20.64 -6.92
N THR A 54 -11.33 -19.70 -6.72
CA THR A 54 -10.81 -18.89 -7.82
C THR A 54 -9.47 -19.45 -8.28
N GLN A 55 -9.38 -19.86 -9.56
CA GLN A 55 -8.10 -20.12 -10.22
C GLN A 55 -7.34 -18.80 -10.53
N THR A 56 -7.78 -17.69 -9.95
CA THR A 56 -7.18 -16.40 -10.14
C THR A 56 -5.92 -16.30 -9.28
N LYS A 57 -4.78 -16.15 -9.91
CA LYS A 57 -3.53 -15.84 -9.21
C LYS A 57 -3.63 -14.40 -8.71
N VAL A 58 -3.74 -14.23 -7.40
CA VAL A 58 -3.66 -12.92 -6.77
C VAL A 58 -2.20 -12.68 -6.38
N VAL A 59 -1.61 -11.60 -6.88
CA VAL A 59 -0.29 -11.12 -6.47
C VAL A 59 -0.51 -9.92 -5.57
N ILE A 60 -0.03 -10.00 -4.33
CA ILE A 60 -0.03 -8.87 -3.40
C ILE A 60 1.42 -8.44 -3.24
N ASN A 61 1.77 -7.28 -3.77
CA ASN A 61 3.08 -6.69 -3.52
C ASN A 61 3.10 -6.14 -2.10
N THR A 62 4.16 -6.46 -1.36
CA THR A 62 4.33 -6.04 0.02
C THR A 62 5.74 -5.48 0.21
N TYR A 63 5.88 -4.54 1.14
CA TYR A 63 7.18 -4.05 1.60
C TYR A 63 7.42 -4.55 3.02
N ALA A 64 8.65 -5.01 3.30
CA ALA A 64 9.10 -5.37 4.64
C ALA A 64 10.34 -4.54 4.98
N ALA A 65 10.36 -3.91 6.15
CA ALA A 65 11.49 -3.13 6.61
C ALA A 65 12.57 -4.05 7.19
N GLY A 66 13.77 -4.01 6.63
CA GLY A 66 14.92 -4.79 7.12
C GLY A 66 14.68 -6.32 7.09
N ASP A 67 15.13 -7.00 8.13
CA ASP A 67 15.03 -8.46 8.24
C ASP A 67 13.76 -8.95 8.96
N ASP A 68 12.97 -8.04 9.52
CA ASP A 68 11.69 -8.38 10.15
C ASP A 68 10.60 -8.62 9.09
N THR A 69 10.40 -9.89 8.78
CA THR A 69 9.34 -10.32 7.85
C THR A 69 8.00 -10.59 8.54
N SER A 70 7.91 -10.40 9.86
CA SER A 70 6.66 -10.57 10.61
C SER A 70 5.65 -9.45 10.35
N ARG A 71 6.14 -8.29 9.91
CA ARG A 71 5.34 -7.13 9.54
C ARG A 71 5.61 -6.73 8.10
N VAL A 72 4.54 -6.51 7.35
CA VAL A 72 4.61 -6.08 5.96
C VAL A 72 3.69 -4.88 5.72
N TYR A 73 4.12 -4.00 4.84
CA TYR A 73 3.26 -2.95 4.32
C TYR A 73 2.50 -3.49 3.10
N ILE A 74 1.19 -3.39 3.15
CA ILE A 74 0.29 -3.73 2.04
C ILE A 74 -0.33 -2.42 1.55
N PRO A 75 -0.16 -2.03 0.27
CA PRO A 75 -0.86 -0.88 -0.31
C PRO A 75 -2.36 -1.03 -0.03
N SER A 76 -3.08 -0.03 0.31
CA SER A 76 -4.49 -0.06 0.71
C SER A 76 -4.81 -0.55 2.14
N ALA A 77 -3.94 -1.29 2.80
CA ALA A 77 -4.14 -1.78 4.17
C ALA A 77 -3.16 -1.19 5.20
N GLY A 78 -2.03 -0.62 4.72
CA GLY A 78 -0.96 -0.12 5.59
C GLY A 78 -0.11 -1.25 6.19
N TRP A 79 0.52 -0.99 7.33
CA TRP A 79 1.35 -1.98 8.03
C TRP A 79 0.49 -3.05 8.70
N CYS A 80 0.74 -4.30 8.34
CA CYS A 80 0.03 -5.49 8.81
C CYS A 80 1.00 -6.52 9.39
N VAL A 81 0.52 -7.32 10.34
CA VAL A 81 1.23 -8.53 10.78
C VAL A 81 0.85 -9.66 9.83
N LEU A 82 1.85 -10.36 9.29
CA LEU A 82 1.61 -11.56 8.48
C LEU A 82 1.05 -12.67 9.36
N THR A 83 -0.17 -13.10 9.04
CA THR A 83 -0.76 -14.28 9.67
C THR A 83 -0.29 -15.56 8.97
N GLU A 84 -0.33 -16.71 9.66
CA GLU A 84 0.03 -18.01 9.08
C GLU A 84 -0.72 -18.32 7.77
N HIS A 85 -1.95 -17.85 7.63
CA HIS A 85 -2.73 -18.03 6.40
C HIS A 85 -2.12 -17.34 5.18
N LEU A 86 -1.50 -16.18 5.36
CA LEU A 86 -0.82 -15.46 4.27
C LEU A 86 0.61 -15.96 4.04
N SER A 87 1.28 -16.50 5.07
CA SER A 87 2.63 -17.07 4.94
C SER A 87 2.67 -18.35 4.08
N ASN A 88 1.53 -19.02 3.90
CA ASN A 88 1.41 -20.20 3.03
C ASN A 88 1.33 -19.87 1.53
N TYR A 89 1.22 -18.58 1.16
CA TYR A 89 1.35 -18.15 -0.22
C TYR A 89 2.83 -17.90 -0.54
N SER A 90 3.30 -18.34 -1.71
CA SER A 90 4.70 -18.16 -2.09
C SER A 90 5.03 -16.68 -2.15
N MET A 91 5.89 -16.24 -1.23
CA MET A 91 6.43 -14.88 -1.19
C MET A 91 7.74 -14.86 -1.94
N THR A 92 7.82 -14.06 -3.00
CA THR A 92 9.09 -13.73 -3.64
C THR A 92 9.60 -12.46 -2.98
N ARG A 93 10.77 -12.55 -2.33
CA ARG A 93 11.43 -11.37 -1.74
C ARG A 93 12.27 -10.71 -2.82
N GLU A 94 11.86 -9.53 -3.28
CA GLU A 94 12.73 -8.62 -4.00
C GLU A 94 13.33 -7.63 -2.99
N LEU A 95 14.65 -7.55 -2.93
CA LEU A 95 15.35 -6.70 -1.95
C LEU A 95 15.24 -5.22 -2.30
N CYS A 96 15.30 -4.88 -3.57
CA CYS A 96 15.09 -3.52 -4.07
C CYS A 96 14.60 -3.60 -5.52
N PRO A 97 13.48 -2.95 -5.88
CA PRO A 97 13.03 -2.93 -7.25
C PRO A 97 14.00 -2.19 -8.16
N GLU A 98 14.22 -2.74 -9.35
CA GLU A 98 14.99 -2.05 -10.39
C GLU A 98 14.25 -0.81 -10.88
N GLU A 99 15.00 0.19 -11.32
CA GLU A 99 14.45 1.38 -11.96
C GLU A 99 13.73 1.03 -13.27
N THR A 100 12.81 1.88 -13.68
CA THR A 100 12.14 1.76 -14.98
C THR A 100 12.33 3.01 -15.81
N SER A 101 12.44 2.83 -17.13
CA SER A 101 12.45 3.94 -18.09
C SER A 101 11.07 4.56 -18.31
N SER A 102 10.02 4.02 -17.72
CA SER A 102 8.67 4.58 -17.77
C SER A 102 8.52 5.70 -16.75
N TYR A 103 7.79 6.77 -17.12
CA TYR A 103 7.34 7.78 -16.16
C TYR A 103 6.49 7.19 -15.02
N VAL A 104 5.67 6.18 -15.36
CA VAL A 104 4.79 5.52 -14.37
C VAL A 104 5.58 4.45 -13.64
N PRO A 105 5.69 4.53 -12.29
CA PRO A 105 6.34 3.53 -11.48
C PRO A 105 5.66 2.16 -11.59
N THR A 106 6.45 1.09 -11.55
CA THR A 106 5.93 -0.29 -11.41
C THR A 106 5.24 -0.46 -10.06
N GLU A 107 4.41 -1.51 -9.94
CA GLU A 107 3.76 -1.82 -8.65
C GLU A 107 4.79 -2.17 -7.55
N GLN A 108 5.92 -2.76 -7.91
CA GLN A 108 7.00 -3.05 -6.96
C GLN A 108 7.64 -1.75 -6.44
N ILE A 109 8.00 -0.82 -7.34
CA ILE A 109 8.52 0.50 -6.97
C ILE A 109 7.51 1.25 -6.10
N ARG A 110 6.23 1.26 -6.50
CA ARG A 110 5.16 1.90 -5.76
C ARG A 110 5.02 1.33 -4.34
N THR A 111 4.98 0.00 -4.22
CA THR A 111 4.86 -0.68 -2.93
C THR A 111 6.04 -0.40 -2.03
N TRP A 112 7.26 -0.40 -2.60
CA TRP A 112 8.48 -0.08 -1.87
C TRP A 112 8.44 1.34 -1.30
N VAL A 113 8.20 2.33 -2.17
CA VAL A 113 8.18 3.76 -1.76
C VAL A 113 7.05 4.02 -0.76
N HIS A 114 5.85 3.46 -0.98
CA HIS A 114 4.75 3.59 -0.01
C HIS A 114 5.07 2.96 1.34
N GLY A 115 5.76 1.81 1.36
CA GLY A 115 6.16 1.13 2.59
C GLY A 115 7.26 1.88 3.34
N ARG A 116 8.27 2.38 2.62
CA ARG A 116 9.35 3.19 3.18
C ARG A 116 8.79 4.48 3.82
N ASP A 117 7.96 5.20 3.07
CA ASP A 117 7.48 6.52 3.47
C ASP A 117 6.30 6.47 4.46
N ALA A 118 5.45 5.44 4.37
CA ALA A 118 4.23 5.23 5.16
C ALA A 118 3.18 6.36 5.06
N THR A 119 3.62 7.62 5.03
CA THR A 119 2.78 8.83 4.91
C THR A 119 3.38 9.81 3.88
N CYS A 120 2.67 10.87 3.59
CA CYS A 120 3.20 12.01 2.84
C CYS A 120 4.47 12.54 3.51
N ARG A 121 5.55 12.72 2.75
CA ARG A 121 6.86 13.17 3.24
C ARG A 121 6.99 14.70 3.39
N TRP A 122 5.87 15.39 3.48
CA TRP A 122 5.83 16.78 3.92
C TRP A 122 5.83 16.85 5.45
N PRO A 123 6.66 17.67 6.09
CA PRO A 123 6.77 17.75 7.53
C PRO A 123 5.42 17.92 8.23
N GLY A 124 5.14 17.03 9.18
CA GLY A 124 3.89 17.04 9.96
C GLY A 124 2.65 16.55 9.21
N CYS A 125 2.76 16.08 7.96
CA CYS A 125 1.62 15.54 7.20
C CYS A 125 1.42 14.05 7.51
N SER A 126 0.22 13.69 7.96
CA SER A 126 -0.15 12.30 8.29
C SER A 126 -0.98 11.61 7.20
N MET A 127 -1.06 12.17 5.98
CA MET A 127 -1.80 11.54 4.88
C MET A 127 -1.16 10.20 4.53
N PRO A 128 -1.89 9.07 4.62
CA PRO A 128 -1.32 7.75 4.33
C PRO A 128 -0.78 7.65 2.91
N ALA A 129 0.38 7.00 2.73
CA ALA A 129 1.11 6.92 1.48
C ALA A 129 0.27 6.40 0.30
N HIS A 130 -0.65 5.45 0.53
CA HIS A 130 -1.50 4.89 -0.53
C HIS A 130 -2.53 5.87 -1.11
N TYR A 131 -2.75 7.03 -0.47
CA TYR A 131 -3.52 8.16 -1.03
C TYR A 131 -2.63 9.22 -1.66
N CYS A 132 -1.31 9.04 -1.61
CA CYS A 132 -0.32 9.97 -2.11
C CYS A 132 0.08 9.65 -3.56
N GLN A 133 0.57 10.66 -4.25
CA GLN A 133 1.29 10.50 -5.52
C GLN A 133 2.75 10.18 -5.25
N LEU A 134 3.40 9.50 -6.18
CA LEU A 134 4.85 9.33 -6.18
C LEU A 134 5.45 10.49 -6.98
N ASP A 135 6.17 11.34 -6.28
CA ASP A 135 6.79 12.54 -6.82
C ASP A 135 8.27 12.28 -7.13
N HIS A 136 8.71 12.70 -8.33
CA HIS A 136 10.11 12.61 -8.71
C HIS A 136 10.91 13.76 -8.07
N ARG A 137 11.97 13.42 -7.30
CA ARG A 137 12.89 14.42 -6.74
C ARG A 137 13.60 15.21 -7.84
N VAL A 138 14.24 14.50 -8.75
CA VAL A 138 14.69 15.06 -10.04
C VAL A 138 13.58 14.78 -11.03
N GLU A 139 13.03 15.84 -11.63
CA GLU A 139 11.90 15.71 -12.54
C GLU A 139 12.20 14.73 -13.67
N TYR A 140 11.22 13.92 -14.04
CA TYR A 140 11.37 12.98 -15.15
C TYR A 140 11.68 13.69 -16.47
N ALA A 141 11.11 14.88 -16.69
CA ALA A 141 11.37 15.70 -17.85
C ALA A 141 12.84 16.20 -17.92
N ASP A 142 13.51 16.27 -16.77
CA ASP A 142 14.93 16.66 -16.66
C ASP A 142 15.86 15.43 -16.62
N GLY A 143 15.34 14.25 -16.96
CA GLY A 143 16.11 13.00 -17.01
C GLY A 143 16.18 12.25 -15.68
N GLY A 144 15.38 12.62 -14.69
CA GLY A 144 15.29 11.91 -13.42
C GLY A 144 14.74 10.49 -13.60
N PRO A 145 15.38 9.45 -13.03
CA PRO A 145 14.92 8.08 -13.17
C PRO A 145 13.65 7.82 -12.36
N THR A 146 12.84 6.89 -12.82
CA THR A 146 11.73 6.33 -12.01
C THR A 146 12.28 5.17 -11.19
N SER A 147 12.84 5.49 -10.03
CA SER A 147 13.49 4.57 -9.09
C SER A 147 13.10 4.88 -7.65
N VAL A 148 13.33 3.95 -6.74
CA VAL A 148 13.03 4.14 -5.31
C VAL A 148 13.82 5.30 -4.70
N ASP A 149 15.02 5.58 -5.21
CA ASP A 149 15.91 6.64 -4.70
C ASP A 149 15.57 8.02 -5.24
N ASN A 150 14.71 8.08 -6.26
CA ASN A 150 14.27 9.35 -6.87
C ASN A 150 12.78 9.65 -6.61
N LEU A 151 12.06 8.80 -5.90
CA LEU A 151 10.63 8.95 -5.66
C LEU A 151 10.34 9.11 -4.17
N VAL A 152 9.41 10.02 -3.85
CA VAL A 152 8.82 10.17 -2.50
C VAL A 152 7.30 10.25 -2.60
N THR A 153 6.61 9.95 -1.48
CA THR A 153 5.16 10.11 -1.41
C THR A 153 4.77 11.53 -1.04
N LEU A 154 3.98 12.18 -1.88
CA LEU A 154 3.36 13.47 -1.58
C LEU A 154 1.85 13.41 -1.77
N CYS A 155 1.08 13.90 -0.81
CA CYS A 155 -0.35 14.07 -1.01
C CYS A 155 -0.61 15.15 -2.08
N GLN A 156 -1.79 15.16 -2.68
CA GLN A 156 -2.13 16.10 -3.77
C GLN A 156 -1.81 17.55 -3.42
N HIS A 157 -2.11 17.96 -2.17
CA HIS A 157 -1.83 19.32 -1.71
C HIS A 157 -0.33 19.64 -1.73
N HIS A 158 0.50 18.80 -1.13
CA HIS A 158 1.94 19.05 -1.01
C HIS A 158 2.70 18.81 -2.31
N HIS A 159 2.23 17.90 -3.17
CA HIS A 159 2.71 17.78 -4.54
C HIS A 159 2.49 19.10 -5.31
N ASN A 160 1.31 19.71 -5.19
CA ASN A 160 1.04 21.01 -5.82
C ASN A 160 1.96 22.12 -5.26
N VAL A 161 2.19 22.17 -3.93
CA VAL A 161 3.13 23.15 -3.33
C VAL A 161 4.52 23.05 -3.90
N LYS A 162 5.02 21.81 -4.12
CA LYS A 162 6.31 21.56 -4.76
C LYS A 162 6.30 21.97 -6.23
N THR A 163 5.27 21.56 -6.97
CA THR A 163 5.12 21.86 -8.42
C THR A 163 5.02 23.37 -8.68
N ASP A 164 4.35 24.11 -7.79
CA ASP A 164 4.26 25.58 -7.85
C ASP A 164 5.58 26.29 -7.49
N GLY A 165 6.64 25.54 -7.13
CA GLY A 165 7.95 26.08 -6.76
C GLY A 165 7.98 26.78 -5.40
N ARG A 166 6.93 26.63 -4.55
CA ARG A 166 6.87 27.22 -3.21
C ARG A 166 7.75 26.52 -2.18
N ALA A 167 8.09 25.27 -2.44
CA ALA A 167 9.06 24.49 -1.68
C ALA A 167 9.81 23.52 -2.58
N ARG A 168 11.00 23.14 -2.16
CA ARG A 168 11.84 22.11 -2.81
C ARG A 168 12.34 21.17 -1.74
N TYR A 169 12.74 19.97 -2.13
CA TYR A 169 13.32 19.02 -1.18
C TYR A 169 14.56 18.32 -1.74
N ILE A 170 15.37 17.86 -0.82
CA ILE A 170 16.51 16.96 -1.05
C ILE A 170 16.21 15.70 -0.24
N MET A 171 16.47 14.54 -0.81
CA MET A 171 16.35 13.26 -0.12
C MET A 171 17.72 12.61 -0.01
N ASP A 172 18.08 12.17 1.18
CA ASP A 172 19.24 11.30 1.38
C ASP A 172 18.88 9.87 0.90
N PRO A 173 19.55 9.34 -0.12
CA PRO A 173 19.22 8.02 -0.65
C PRO A 173 19.58 6.87 0.31
N ILE A 174 20.41 7.12 1.33
CA ILE A 174 20.86 6.10 2.30
C ILE A 174 19.89 6.03 3.48
N THR A 175 19.58 7.17 4.08
CA THR A 175 18.71 7.25 5.27
C THR A 175 17.24 7.37 4.92
N GLY A 176 16.93 7.88 3.74
CA GLY A 176 15.57 8.23 3.32
C GLY A 176 15.06 9.54 3.93
N ASP A 177 15.89 10.26 4.69
CA ASP A 177 15.54 11.57 5.26
C ASP A 177 15.26 12.58 4.15
N VAL A 178 14.23 13.40 4.33
CA VAL A 178 13.83 14.42 3.36
C VAL A 178 13.96 15.80 3.98
N ALA A 179 14.88 16.61 3.44
CA ALA A 179 15.07 17.99 3.85
C ALA A 179 14.28 18.93 2.91
N TRP A 180 13.29 19.61 3.44
CA TRP A 180 12.47 20.58 2.76
C TRP A 180 13.06 21.98 2.88
N LEU A 181 13.10 22.69 1.77
CA LEU A 181 13.59 24.08 1.64
C LEU A 181 12.42 24.96 1.21
N PHE A 182 12.08 25.94 2.00
CA PHE A 182 10.96 26.83 1.74
C PHE A 182 11.41 28.13 1.09
N SER A 183 10.49 28.82 0.41
CA SER A 183 10.77 30.06 -0.31
C SER A 183 11.18 31.24 0.60
N ASP A 184 10.89 31.17 1.90
CA ASP A 184 11.31 32.15 2.91
C ASP A 184 12.73 31.91 3.45
N GLY A 185 13.43 30.87 2.96
CA GLY A 185 14.78 30.51 3.39
C GLY A 185 14.83 29.59 4.60
N THR A 186 13.68 29.18 5.15
CA THR A 186 13.63 28.18 6.22
C THR A 186 13.74 26.77 5.68
N PHE A 187 14.04 25.79 6.55
CA PHE A 187 14.05 24.38 6.19
C PHE A 187 13.51 23.50 7.32
N GLU A 188 13.00 22.34 6.97
CA GLU A 188 12.60 21.29 7.91
C GLU A 188 13.03 19.91 7.39
N ILE A 189 13.31 18.99 8.34
CA ILE A 189 13.71 17.60 8.02
C ILE A 189 12.59 16.66 8.46
N ASP A 190 12.10 15.89 7.49
CA ASP A 190 11.21 14.76 7.71
C ASP A 190 12.04 13.46 7.71
N ARG A 191 11.96 12.67 8.79
CA ARG A 191 12.79 11.47 9.06
C ARG A 191 11.97 10.19 9.01
#